data_a7b41c8092f2ea8e113648392e8d85e5
#
_entry.id   a7b41c8092f2ea8e113648392e8d85e5
#
_cell.length_a   1.000
_cell.length_b   1.000
_cell.length_c   1.000
_cell.angle_alpha   90.00
_cell.angle_beta   90.00
_cell.angle_gamma   90.00
#
_symmetry.space_group_name_H-M   'P 1'
#
loop_
_entity.id
_entity.type
_entity.pdbx_description
1 polymer ?
#
loop_
_entity_poly.entity_id
_entity_poly.type
_entity_poly.pdbx_seq_one_letter_code
_entity_poly.pdbx_strand_id
1 'polypeptide(L)'
;AYLYFYTSPNEITAQCRMELMWLDDAVDGLYYDLKVPLDAARCLDKGSDAYWRILRGLERAVQLVDLRSPFSPAFYESVEAARTCLREEFVQKDCGREAPLVHCVGHTHIDVAWLWTLAQTREKVQRSFSTVLRLMEQYPEYRFMSSQPQLYQYVKEEAPELYRQILQRVKEGRWEVEGAMWLEADCNLPSGESLVRQILHGKRFMQEEFGVDSHILWLPDVFGYSAALPQILRKSGVDQFFTTKISWNEYNKLPYDAFLWQGIDGSEVFTSFGTARDLPKPGEPDIHTTYTGTNEPSMVAGTWARFQQKEYSDQTLITFGYGDGGGCPTRHDLETQRRTAWGLPGLPRTKISTAGDYMARQEADL
;
A
#
# COMPACT_ATOMS: atom_id res chain seq x y z
N ALA A 1 -17.73 4.90 21.75
CA ALA A 1 -16.78 3.88 21.28
C ALA A 1 -17.31 2.51 21.70
N TYR A 2 -17.34 1.57 20.78
CA TYR A 2 -17.72 0.18 21.04
C TYR A 2 -16.44 -0.64 21.06
N LEU A 3 -16.28 -1.50 22.05
CA LEU A 3 -15.18 -2.44 22.15
C LEU A 3 -15.73 -3.85 21.90
N TYR A 4 -15.26 -4.51 20.85
CA TYR A 4 -15.67 -5.85 20.51
C TYR A 4 -14.61 -6.84 20.98
N PHE A 5 -15.02 -7.86 21.72
CA PHE A 5 -14.17 -8.98 22.10
C PHE A 5 -14.60 -10.21 21.30
N TYR A 6 -13.65 -10.83 20.62
CA TYR A 6 -13.85 -12.10 19.96
C TYR A 6 -13.09 -13.19 20.70
N THR A 7 -13.75 -14.31 20.93
CA THR A 7 -13.08 -15.51 21.40
C THR A 7 -12.66 -16.34 20.20
N SER A 8 -11.36 -16.62 20.09
CA SER A 8 -10.86 -17.58 19.11
C SER A 8 -11.01 -19.00 19.67
N PRO A 9 -11.41 -19.99 18.87
CA PRO A 9 -11.39 -21.38 19.29
C PRO A 9 -9.97 -21.95 19.45
N ASN A 10 -8.97 -21.23 18.97
CA ASN A 10 -7.56 -21.58 19.16
C ASN A 10 -7.06 -20.94 20.45
N GLU A 11 -6.33 -21.70 21.26
CA GLU A 11 -5.77 -21.30 22.57
C GLU A 11 -4.67 -20.22 22.47
N ILE A 12 -4.81 -19.24 21.56
CA ILE A 12 -3.92 -18.11 21.48
C ILE A 12 -4.39 -17.07 22.49
N THR A 13 -3.68 -16.97 23.60
CA THR A 13 -3.90 -15.92 24.60
C THR A 13 -3.40 -14.60 24.01
N ALA A 14 -4.30 -13.81 23.43
CA ALA A 14 -3.99 -12.44 23.03
C ALA A 14 -4.00 -11.56 24.27
N GLN A 15 -2.85 -11.08 24.72
CA GLN A 15 -2.78 -10.01 25.71
C GLN A 15 -3.09 -8.69 25.03
N CYS A 16 -4.30 -8.19 25.20
CA CYS A 16 -4.65 -6.84 24.76
C CYS A 16 -4.20 -5.83 25.81
N ARG A 17 -3.17 -5.04 25.50
CA ARG A 17 -2.80 -3.87 26.27
C ARG A 17 -3.49 -2.65 25.69
N MET A 18 -4.33 -2.00 26.47
CA MET A 18 -4.95 -0.72 26.09
C MET A 18 -4.28 0.40 26.88
N GLU A 19 -3.74 1.38 26.18
CA GLU A 19 -3.08 2.53 26.77
C GLU A 19 -3.63 3.82 26.18
N LEU A 20 -3.85 4.81 27.01
CA LEU A 20 -4.04 6.19 26.58
C LEU A 20 -2.71 6.90 26.72
N MET A 21 -2.13 7.30 25.60
CA MET A 21 -0.84 7.97 25.53
C MET A 21 -1.00 9.37 24.96
N TRP A 22 -0.21 10.30 25.49
CA TRP A 22 0.00 11.58 24.86
C TRP A 22 1.11 11.44 23.82
N LEU A 23 0.81 11.77 22.55
CA LEU A 23 1.80 11.82 21.51
C LEU A 23 2.40 13.22 21.46
N ASP A 24 3.71 13.33 21.62
CA ASP A 24 4.46 14.56 21.44
C ASP A 24 4.94 14.65 19.98
N ASP A 25 4.30 15.50 19.19
CA ASP A 25 4.55 15.60 17.75
C ASP A 25 6.00 16.00 17.40
N ALA A 26 6.66 16.78 18.23
CA ALA A 26 8.04 17.19 17.99
C ALA A 26 9.01 16.01 18.16
N VAL A 27 8.86 15.29 19.27
CA VAL A 27 9.69 14.14 19.62
C VAL A 27 9.41 12.97 18.66
N ASP A 28 8.15 12.70 18.38
CA ASP A 28 7.73 11.67 17.44
C ASP A 28 8.22 11.98 16.02
N GLY A 29 8.14 13.25 15.61
CA GLY A 29 8.71 13.69 14.34
C GLY A 29 10.20 13.40 14.24
N LEU A 30 10.99 13.73 15.26
CA LEU A 30 12.42 13.42 15.31
C LEU A 30 12.68 11.91 15.32
N TYR A 31 11.85 11.14 16.04
CA TYR A 31 11.96 9.68 16.05
C TYR A 31 11.92 9.10 14.63
N TYR A 32 10.92 9.47 13.83
CA TYR A 32 10.84 9.00 12.44
C TYR A 32 11.92 9.58 11.54
N ASP A 33 12.31 10.85 11.76
CA ASP A 33 13.38 11.50 11.01
C ASP A 33 14.73 10.79 11.19
N LEU A 34 14.94 10.12 12.34
CA LEU A 34 16.13 9.31 12.63
C LEU A 34 15.94 7.82 12.28
N LYS A 35 14.80 7.24 12.67
CA LYS A 35 14.52 5.80 12.50
C LYS A 35 14.54 5.39 11.03
N VAL A 36 13.78 6.08 10.21
CA VAL A 36 13.59 5.64 8.80
C VAL A 36 14.89 5.69 8.00
N PRO A 37 15.73 6.76 8.06
CA PRO A 37 17.03 6.70 7.41
C PRO A 37 17.99 5.67 8.03
N LEU A 38 17.92 5.40 9.34
CA LEU A 38 18.70 4.35 9.96
C LEU A 38 18.31 2.96 9.42
N ASP A 39 17.01 2.70 9.27
CA ASP A 39 16.52 1.46 8.70
C ASP A 39 16.89 1.35 7.21
N ALA A 40 16.90 2.46 6.48
CA ALA A 40 17.42 2.51 5.13
C ALA A 40 18.92 2.13 5.05
N ALA A 41 19.73 2.67 5.94
CA ALA A 41 21.15 2.31 6.02
C ALA A 41 21.34 0.79 6.26
N ARG A 42 20.47 0.17 7.07
CA ARG A 42 20.52 -1.29 7.33
C ARG A 42 20.23 -2.14 6.08
N CYS A 43 19.60 -1.57 5.06
CA CYS A 43 19.37 -2.23 3.78
C CYS A 43 20.55 -2.15 2.81
N LEU A 44 21.58 -1.37 3.13
CA LEU A 44 22.70 -1.09 2.24
C LEU A 44 23.97 -1.86 2.61
N ASP A 45 24.86 -2.03 1.64
CA ASP A 45 26.21 -2.49 1.90
C ASP A 45 26.95 -1.45 2.75
N LYS A 46 27.55 -1.91 3.86
CA LYS A 46 28.32 -1.08 4.80
C LYS A 46 29.55 -0.42 4.17
N GLY A 47 30.03 -0.96 3.04
CA GLY A 47 31.12 -0.37 2.26
C GLY A 47 30.67 0.74 1.31
N SER A 48 29.36 0.91 1.09
CA SER A 48 28.82 1.88 0.11
C SER A 48 28.91 3.33 0.62
N ASP A 49 29.09 4.27 -0.29
CA ASP A 49 29.02 5.70 0.03
C ASP A 49 27.62 6.11 0.55
N ALA A 50 26.55 5.52 0.00
CA ALA A 50 25.18 5.77 0.43
C ALA A 50 24.97 5.46 1.93
N TYR A 51 25.49 4.30 2.40
CA TYR A 51 25.45 3.93 3.81
C TYR A 51 26.09 5.00 4.69
N TRP A 52 27.30 5.46 4.33
CA TRP A 52 28.04 6.44 5.12
C TRP A 52 27.46 7.85 5.03
N ARG A 53 26.85 8.24 3.91
CA ARG A 53 26.11 9.52 3.81
C ARG A 53 24.98 9.57 4.84
N ILE A 54 24.18 8.50 4.90
CA ILE A 54 23.09 8.42 5.88
C ILE A 54 23.63 8.51 7.30
N LEU A 55 24.63 7.68 7.67
CA LEU A 55 25.14 7.66 9.04
C LEU A 55 25.75 8.98 9.49
N ARG A 56 26.49 9.66 8.60
CA ARG A 56 27.04 11.00 8.92
C ARG A 56 25.95 12.04 9.17
N GLY A 57 24.85 11.99 8.38
CA GLY A 57 23.70 12.87 8.59
C GLY A 57 23.02 12.62 9.93
N LEU A 58 22.79 11.37 10.27
CA LEU A 58 22.16 10.97 11.53
C LEU A 58 23.04 11.31 12.74
N GLU A 59 24.36 11.03 12.68
CA GLU A 59 25.29 11.30 13.76
C GLU A 59 25.30 12.79 14.15
N ARG A 60 25.39 13.68 13.16
CA ARG A 60 25.35 15.12 13.41
C ARG A 60 24.08 15.58 14.15
N ALA A 61 22.93 15.05 13.75
CA ALA A 61 21.67 15.40 14.37
C ALA A 61 21.56 14.85 15.80
N VAL A 62 21.93 13.57 16.01
CA VAL A 62 21.83 12.93 17.32
C VAL A 62 22.72 13.63 18.35
N GLN A 63 23.91 14.13 17.96
CA GLN A 63 24.82 14.86 18.84
C GLN A 63 24.23 16.18 19.37
N LEU A 64 23.19 16.72 18.70
CA LEU A 64 22.53 17.96 19.15
C LEU A 64 21.46 17.72 20.23
N VAL A 65 20.98 16.48 20.38
CA VAL A 65 19.85 16.17 21.28
C VAL A 65 20.32 16.17 22.74
N ASP A 66 19.73 17.04 23.55
CA ASP A 66 20.02 17.14 24.99
C ASP A 66 19.06 16.29 25.83
N LEU A 67 19.50 15.11 26.24
CA LEU A 67 18.73 14.17 27.05
C LEU A 67 18.89 14.33 28.56
N ARG A 68 19.62 15.38 29.03
CA ARG A 68 19.88 15.58 30.47
C ARG A 68 18.61 15.90 31.28
N SER A 69 17.67 16.60 30.63
CA SER A 69 16.35 16.93 31.23
C SER A 69 15.24 16.76 30.19
N PRO A 70 14.77 15.53 29.94
CA PRO A 70 13.75 15.25 28.94
C PRO A 70 12.48 16.09 29.21
N PHE A 71 11.85 16.55 28.11
CA PHE A 71 10.65 17.39 28.12
C PHE A 71 10.80 18.79 28.73
N SER A 72 12.01 19.24 29.02
CA SER A 72 12.30 20.62 29.38
C SER A 72 12.35 21.54 28.15
N PRO A 73 12.26 22.88 28.29
CA PRO A 73 12.45 23.81 27.18
C PRO A 73 13.75 23.58 26.41
N ALA A 74 14.87 23.37 27.13
CA ALA A 74 16.17 23.07 26.51
C ALA A 74 16.18 21.75 25.71
N PHE A 75 15.44 20.74 26.17
CA PHE A 75 15.23 19.50 25.41
C PHE A 75 14.50 19.78 24.10
N TYR A 76 13.38 20.52 24.11
CA TYR A 76 12.64 20.84 22.88
C TYR A 76 13.43 21.72 21.92
N GLU A 77 14.20 22.68 22.41
CA GLU A 77 15.13 23.47 21.59
C GLU A 77 16.15 22.56 20.90
N SER A 78 16.68 21.56 21.60
CA SER A 78 17.62 20.59 21.05
C SER A 78 16.99 19.64 20.02
N VAL A 79 15.74 19.24 20.23
CA VAL A 79 14.95 18.46 19.26
C VAL A 79 14.76 19.23 17.95
N GLU A 80 14.37 20.51 18.03
CA GLU A 80 14.20 21.36 16.84
C GLU A 80 15.52 21.63 16.13
N ALA A 81 16.60 21.83 16.88
CA ALA A 81 17.95 21.98 16.32
C ALA A 81 18.39 20.70 15.57
N ALA A 82 18.13 19.51 16.14
CA ALA A 82 18.41 18.23 15.50
C ALA A 82 17.61 18.03 14.20
N ARG A 83 16.31 18.34 14.22
CA ARG A 83 15.45 18.27 13.03
C ARG A 83 15.87 19.25 11.95
N THR A 84 16.26 20.46 12.33
CA THR A 84 16.79 21.46 11.39
C THR A 84 18.10 20.99 10.76
N CYS A 85 19.02 20.46 11.57
CA CYS A 85 20.26 19.88 11.09
C CYS A 85 20.02 18.75 10.08
N LEU A 86 19.11 17.81 10.37
CA LEU A 86 18.73 16.75 9.43
C LEU A 86 18.22 17.31 8.12
N ARG A 87 17.31 18.29 8.17
CA ARG A 87 16.73 18.89 6.97
C ARG A 87 17.80 19.57 6.10
N GLU A 88 18.66 20.39 6.70
CA GLU A 88 19.62 21.24 5.98
C GLU A 88 20.89 20.49 5.57
N GLU A 89 21.41 19.62 6.45
CA GLU A 89 22.70 18.96 6.25
C GLU A 89 22.60 17.56 5.66
N PHE A 90 21.42 16.92 5.69
CA PHE A 90 21.23 15.59 5.13
C PHE A 90 20.15 15.60 4.03
N VAL A 91 18.90 16.00 4.35
CA VAL A 91 17.81 15.88 3.37
C VAL A 91 18.06 16.74 2.14
N GLN A 92 18.41 18.02 2.31
CA GLN A 92 18.65 18.93 1.18
C GLN A 92 19.94 18.62 0.40
N LYS A 93 20.96 18.06 1.07
CA LYS A 93 22.27 17.80 0.43
C LYS A 93 22.40 16.42 -0.18
N ASP A 94 21.85 15.42 0.49
CA ASP A 94 22.13 14.02 0.18
C ASP A 94 20.92 13.25 -0.38
N CYS A 95 19.68 13.72 -0.14
CA CYS A 95 18.48 13.05 -0.60
C CYS A 95 17.92 13.62 -1.92
N GLY A 96 16.90 12.97 -2.50
CA GLY A 96 16.17 13.45 -3.67
C GLY A 96 16.83 13.20 -5.02
N ARG A 97 17.98 12.54 -5.06
CA ARG A 97 18.75 12.28 -6.29
C ARG A 97 18.50 10.88 -6.88
N GLU A 98 17.75 10.08 -6.17
CA GLU A 98 17.57 8.68 -6.51
C GLU A 98 16.36 8.50 -7.45
N ALA A 99 16.58 7.74 -8.47
CA ALA A 99 15.61 7.04 -9.29
C ALA A 99 15.92 5.55 -9.15
N PRO A 100 14.99 4.67 -9.03
CA PRO A 100 13.61 4.65 -9.50
C PRO A 100 12.57 5.17 -8.49
N LEU A 101 11.30 5.14 -8.94
CA LEU A 101 10.16 5.58 -8.16
C LEU A 101 9.27 4.40 -7.74
N VAL A 102 8.93 4.37 -6.45
CA VAL A 102 7.93 3.44 -5.92
C VAL A 102 6.63 4.19 -5.62
N HIS A 103 5.56 3.85 -6.33
CA HIS A 103 4.22 4.35 -6.06
C HIS A 103 3.66 3.64 -4.84
N CYS A 104 3.27 4.40 -3.81
CA CYS A 104 2.66 3.87 -2.60
C CYS A 104 1.15 4.12 -2.66
N VAL A 105 0.37 3.06 -2.82
CA VAL A 105 -1.10 3.10 -2.85
C VAL A 105 -1.63 2.54 -1.55
N GLY A 106 -2.30 3.39 -0.75
CA GLY A 106 -2.97 2.94 0.47
C GLY A 106 -4.11 2.00 0.13
N HIS A 107 -4.11 0.80 0.70
CA HIS A 107 -5.08 -0.24 0.39
C HIS A 107 -5.40 -1.09 1.63
N THR A 108 -6.54 -1.75 1.60
CA THR A 108 -6.89 -2.82 2.52
C THR A 108 -7.72 -3.87 1.79
N HIS A 109 -7.12 -5.01 1.51
CA HIS A 109 -7.87 -6.16 1.04
C HIS A 109 -8.74 -6.69 2.19
N ILE A 110 -10.03 -6.95 1.92
CA ILE A 110 -10.95 -7.55 2.88
C ILE A 110 -11.64 -8.72 2.22
N ASP A 111 -11.37 -9.92 2.73
CA ASP A 111 -12.17 -11.09 2.38
C ASP A 111 -13.61 -10.89 2.82
N VAL A 112 -14.55 -10.97 1.87
CA VAL A 112 -15.98 -10.76 2.15
C VAL A 112 -16.55 -11.87 3.01
N ALA A 113 -15.94 -13.05 2.96
CA ALA A 113 -15.91 -14.03 4.04
C ALA A 113 -14.67 -14.93 3.86
N TRP A 114 -14.08 -15.38 4.96
CA TRP A 114 -12.98 -16.34 4.99
C TRP A 114 -13.06 -17.19 6.26
N LEU A 115 -12.16 -16.98 7.24
CA LEU A 115 -12.23 -17.60 8.57
C LEU A 115 -13.24 -16.88 9.48
N TRP A 116 -14.12 -16.09 8.90
CA TRP A 116 -15.19 -15.33 9.56
C TRP A 116 -16.43 -15.24 8.68
N THR A 117 -17.53 -14.83 9.29
CA THR A 117 -18.83 -14.71 8.65
C THR A 117 -19.03 -13.37 7.93
N LEU A 118 -20.06 -13.29 7.08
CA LEU A 118 -20.47 -12.03 6.44
C LEU A 118 -20.85 -10.95 7.46
N ALA A 119 -21.42 -11.32 8.61
CA ALA A 119 -21.72 -10.36 9.69
C ALA A 119 -20.45 -9.70 10.21
N GLN A 120 -19.39 -10.48 10.44
CA GLN A 120 -18.10 -9.96 10.85
C GLN A 120 -17.43 -9.11 9.77
N THR A 121 -17.64 -9.41 8.49
CA THR A 121 -17.15 -8.57 7.39
C THR A 121 -17.78 -7.18 7.44
N ARG A 122 -19.09 -7.06 7.70
CA ARG A 122 -19.79 -5.78 7.85
C ARG A 122 -19.15 -4.90 8.95
N GLU A 123 -18.81 -5.49 10.09
CA GLU A 123 -18.09 -4.80 11.17
C GLU A 123 -16.66 -4.41 10.79
N LYS A 124 -15.92 -5.32 10.12
CA LYS A 124 -14.54 -5.09 9.67
C LYS A 124 -14.44 -3.92 8.71
N VAL A 125 -15.37 -3.82 7.76
CA VAL A 125 -15.42 -2.72 6.79
C VAL A 125 -15.63 -1.38 7.47
N GLN A 126 -16.62 -1.27 8.36
CA GLN A 126 -16.91 -0.02 9.08
C GLN A 126 -15.70 0.43 9.89
N ARG A 127 -15.05 -0.49 10.62
CA ARG A 127 -13.84 -0.20 11.37
C ARG A 127 -12.71 0.30 10.46
N SER A 128 -12.44 -0.41 9.38
CA SER A 128 -11.33 -0.10 8.46
C SER A 128 -11.55 1.24 7.75
N PHE A 129 -12.74 1.46 7.20
CA PHE A 129 -13.02 2.71 6.49
C PHE A 129 -13.08 3.93 7.42
N SER A 130 -13.55 3.75 8.67
CA SER A 130 -13.47 4.82 9.70
C SER A 130 -12.01 5.18 10.01
N THR A 131 -11.13 4.18 10.11
CA THR A 131 -9.69 4.41 10.35
C THR A 131 -9.05 5.16 9.18
N VAL A 132 -9.35 4.78 7.94
CA VAL A 132 -8.86 5.46 6.74
C VAL A 132 -9.27 6.95 6.74
N LEU A 133 -10.54 7.23 6.99
CA LEU A 133 -11.05 8.61 7.02
C LEU A 133 -10.36 9.43 8.13
N ARG A 134 -10.15 8.82 9.30
CA ARG A 134 -9.45 9.47 10.41
C ARG A 134 -7.99 9.78 10.06
N LEU A 135 -7.31 8.87 9.37
CA LEU A 135 -5.96 9.13 8.88
C LEU A 135 -5.94 10.22 7.80
N MET A 136 -6.94 10.28 6.93
CA MET A 136 -7.06 11.34 5.94
C MET A 136 -7.22 12.74 6.56
N GLU A 137 -7.80 12.86 7.76
CA GLU A 137 -7.86 14.13 8.49
C GLU A 137 -6.47 14.58 8.96
N GLN A 138 -5.61 13.64 9.34
CA GLN A 138 -4.27 13.90 9.88
C GLN A 138 -3.20 14.03 8.79
N TYR A 139 -3.40 13.37 7.64
CA TYR A 139 -2.46 13.28 6.53
C TYR A 139 -3.12 13.78 5.23
N PRO A 140 -3.01 15.08 4.91
CA PRO A 140 -3.65 15.66 3.72
C PRO A 140 -3.20 15.02 2.40
N GLU A 141 -1.96 14.54 2.33
CA GLU A 141 -1.39 13.85 1.18
C GLU A 141 -1.88 12.42 1.00
N TYR A 142 -2.45 11.80 2.04
CA TYR A 142 -2.84 10.40 2.02
C TYR A 142 -3.96 10.13 1.03
N ARG A 143 -3.76 9.10 0.19
CA ARG A 143 -4.73 8.54 -0.73
C ARG A 143 -4.95 7.07 -0.43
N PHE A 144 -6.17 6.63 -0.64
CA PHE A 144 -6.59 5.26 -0.35
C PHE A 144 -7.42 4.72 -1.50
N MET A 145 -7.29 3.44 -1.79
CA MET A 145 -8.02 2.72 -2.82
C MET A 145 -8.79 1.55 -2.22
N SER A 146 -10.03 1.33 -2.68
CA SER A 146 -10.82 0.15 -2.34
C SER A 146 -11.62 -0.32 -3.56
N SER A 147 -11.61 -1.64 -3.79
CA SER A 147 -11.98 -2.27 -5.06
C SER A 147 -13.35 -2.95 -5.08
N GLN A 148 -13.98 -3.20 -3.94
CA GLN A 148 -15.13 -4.11 -3.85
C GLN A 148 -16.44 -3.36 -3.55
N PRO A 149 -17.35 -3.16 -4.53
CA PRO A 149 -18.67 -2.58 -4.34
C PRO A 149 -19.50 -3.15 -3.19
N GLN A 150 -19.39 -4.46 -2.93
CA GLN A 150 -20.08 -5.09 -1.80
C GLN A 150 -19.72 -4.45 -0.45
N LEU A 151 -18.48 -4.04 -0.28
CA LEU A 151 -18.03 -3.39 0.97
C LEU A 151 -18.68 -2.02 1.12
N TYR A 152 -18.76 -1.24 0.05
CA TYR A 152 -19.46 0.05 0.03
C TYR A 152 -20.97 -0.11 0.25
N GLN A 153 -21.57 -1.15 -0.31
CA GLN A 153 -22.98 -1.44 -0.09
C GLN A 153 -23.28 -1.69 1.39
N TYR A 154 -22.44 -2.47 2.08
CA TYR A 154 -22.58 -2.68 3.52
C TYR A 154 -22.48 -1.38 4.32
N VAL A 155 -21.52 -0.53 4.00
CA VAL A 155 -21.37 0.78 4.67
C VAL A 155 -22.56 1.71 4.36
N LYS A 156 -23.04 1.72 3.13
CA LYS A 156 -24.21 2.52 2.73
C LYS A 156 -25.46 2.13 3.52
N GLU A 157 -25.67 0.82 3.74
CA GLU A 157 -26.82 0.29 4.45
C GLU A 157 -26.76 0.54 5.96
N GLU A 158 -25.61 0.33 6.58
CA GLU A 158 -25.46 0.25 8.05
C GLU A 158 -24.82 1.50 8.67
N ALA A 159 -24.03 2.24 7.91
CA ALA A 159 -23.32 3.43 8.37
C ALA A 159 -23.38 4.58 7.35
N PRO A 160 -24.58 5.12 7.05
CA PRO A 160 -24.78 6.10 5.97
C PRO A 160 -23.99 7.39 6.18
N GLU A 161 -23.67 7.76 7.42
CA GLU A 161 -22.80 8.90 7.71
C GLU A 161 -21.36 8.65 7.25
N LEU A 162 -20.83 7.47 7.53
CA LEU A 162 -19.52 7.03 7.06
C LEU A 162 -19.49 7.01 5.52
N TYR A 163 -20.55 6.51 4.89
CA TYR A 163 -20.67 6.48 3.44
C TYR A 163 -20.65 7.89 2.83
N ARG A 164 -21.33 8.87 3.42
CA ARG A 164 -21.26 10.27 2.96
C ARG A 164 -19.87 10.87 3.05
N GLN A 165 -19.10 10.54 4.09
CA GLN A 165 -17.70 10.98 4.20
C GLN A 165 -16.84 10.34 3.12
N ILE A 166 -17.04 9.06 2.79
CA ILE A 166 -16.34 8.40 1.68
C ILE A 166 -16.65 9.11 0.35
N LEU A 167 -17.92 9.38 0.04
CA LEU A 167 -18.30 10.12 -1.16
C LEU A 167 -17.60 11.48 -1.27
N GLN A 168 -17.40 12.16 -0.14
CA GLN A 168 -16.67 13.42 -0.11
C GLN A 168 -15.18 13.21 -0.46
N ARG A 169 -14.54 12.19 0.09
CA ARG A 169 -13.13 11.87 -0.22
C ARG A 169 -12.93 11.41 -1.66
N VAL A 170 -13.90 10.72 -2.24
CA VAL A 170 -13.91 10.37 -3.68
C VAL A 170 -13.91 11.65 -4.53
N LYS A 171 -14.81 12.60 -4.24
CA LYS A 171 -14.87 13.89 -4.96
C LYS A 171 -13.59 14.72 -4.83
N GLU A 172 -12.88 14.61 -3.71
CA GLU A 172 -11.59 15.25 -3.47
C GLU A 172 -10.41 14.55 -4.18
N GLY A 173 -10.63 13.39 -4.82
CA GLY A 173 -9.59 12.58 -5.44
C GLY A 173 -8.65 11.92 -4.45
N ARG A 174 -9.09 11.78 -3.19
CA ARG A 174 -8.30 11.16 -2.11
C ARG A 174 -8.70 9.72 -1.80
N TRP A 175 -9.88 9.31 -2.24
CA TRP A 175 -10.37 7.95 -2.17
C TRP A 175 -10.63 7.46 -3.60
N GLU A 176 -9.83 6.52 -4.06
CA GLU A 176 -9.96 5.91 -5.37
C GLU A 176 -10.91 4.72 -5.30
N VAL A 177 -11.87 4.69 -6.21
CA VAL A 177 -12.81 3.58 -6.40
C VAL A 177 -12.43 2.91 -7.71
N GLU A 178 -11.76 1.78 -7.64
CA GLU A 178 -11.32 0.99 -8.78
C GLU A 178 -11.42 -0.50 -8.47
N GLY A 179 -11.46 -1.38 -9.49
CA GLY A 179 -11.44 -2.84 -9.31
C GLY A 179 -12.39 -3.60 -10.22
N ALA A 180 -13.28 -2.92 -10.92
CA ALA A 180 -14.22 -3.41 -11.91
C ALA A 180 -15.27 -4.42 -11.43
N MET A 181 -14.91 -5.45 -10.68
CA MET A 181 -15.82 -6.51 -10.20
C MET A 181 -16.61 -6.08 -8.96
N TRP A 182 -17.76 -6.73 -8.72
CA TRP A 182 -18.54 -6.58 -7.50
C TRP A 182 -17.80 -7.02 -6.24
N LEU A 183 -17.04 -8.11 -6.37
CA LEU A 183 -16.11 -8.66 -5.38
C LEU A 183 -14.78 -8.95 -6.06
N GLU A 184 -13.73 -9.17 -5.29
CA GLU A 184 -12.51 -9.80 -5.77
C GLU A 184 -12.77 -11.30 -5.93
N ALA A 185 -13.38 -11.68 -7.06
CA ALA A 185 -13.95 -13.02 -7.27
C ALA A 185 -12.89 -14.03 -7.70
N ASP A 186 -13.04 -15.30 -7.26
CA ASP A 186 -12.34 -16.43 -7.86
C ASP A 186 -12.54 -16.43 -9.38
N CYS A 187 -11.48 -16.69 -10.13
CA CYS A 187 -11.49 -16.68 -11.60
C CYS A 187 -11.25 -18.04 -12.25
N ASN A 188 -11.19 -19.12 -11.45
CA ASN A 188 -10.97 -20.48 -11.95
C ASN A 188 -12.25 -21.33 -11.93
N LEU A 189 -13.00 -21.30 -10.83
CA LEU A 189 -14.19 -22.15 -10.65
C LEU A 189 -15.48 -21.56 -11.26
N PRO A 190 -15.73 -20.22 -11.17
CA PRO A 190 -16.94 -19.66 -11.72
C PRO A 190 -17.01 -19.73 -13.24
N SER A 191 -18.24 -19.77 -13.77
CA SER A 191 -18.46 -19.70 -15.21
C SER A 191 -18.14 -18.30 -15.78
N GLY A 192 -17.91 -18.23 -17.09
CA GLY A 192 -17.73 -16.95 -17.77
C GLY A 192 -18.89 -15.98 -17.57
N GLU A 193 -20.14 -16.48 -17.53
CA GLU A 193 -21.33 -15.69 -17.23
C GLU A 193 -21.27 -15.07 -15.83
N SER A 194 -20.76 -15.81 -14.83
CA SER A 194 -20.58 -15.29 -13.48
C SER A 194 -19.56 -14.16 -13.45
N LEU A 195 -18.45 -14.28 -14.18
CA LEU A 195 -17.41 -13.24 -14.28
C LEU A 195 -17.95 -11.98 -15.00
N VAL A 196 -18.73 -12.17 -16.09
CA VAL A 196 -19.42 -11.06 -16.77
C VAL A 196 -20.33 -10.32 -15.79
N ARG A 197 -21.10 -11.03 -14.97
CA ARG A 197 -22.00 -10.41 -13.97
C ARG A 197 -21.23 -9.69 -12.87
N GLN A 198 -20.10 -10.21 -12.42
CA GLN A 198 -19.24 -9.52 -11.47
C GLN A 198 -18.83 -8.13 -11.99
N ILE A 199 -18.41 -8.05 -13.25
CA ILE A 199 -18.00 -6.78 -13.87
C ILE A 199 -19.23 -5.88 -14.13
N LEU A 200 -20.32 -6.44 -14.66
CA LEU A 200 -21.54 -5.68 -14.95
C LEU A 200 -22.06 -4.97 -13.69
N HIS A 201 -22.22 -5.72 -12.59
CA HIS A 201 -22.72 -5.16 -11.34
C HIS A 201 -21.70 -4.25 -10.67
N GLY A 202 -20.40 -4.59 -10.74
CA GLY A 202 -19.33 -3.78 -10.18
C GLY A 202 -19.23 -2.42 -10.84
N LYS A 203 -19.04 -2.37 -12.15
CA LYS A 203 -18.97 -1.11 -12.92
C LYS A 203 -20.23 -0.28 -12.79
N ARG A 204 -21.41 -0.93 -12.85
CA ARG A 204 -22.69 -0.24 -12.69
C ARG A 204 -22.78 0.46 -11.34
N PHE A 205 -22.46 -0.21 -10.24
CA PHE A 205 -22.47 0.38 -8.91
C PHE A 205 -21.47 1.54 -8.80
N MET A 206 -20.25 1.37 -9.30
CA MET A 206 -19.24 2.43 -9.29
C MET A 206 -19.69 3.66 -10.06
N GLN A 207 -20.32 3.45 -11.22
CA GLN A 207 -20.86 4.54 -12.04
C GLN A 207 -22.04 5.24 -11.37
N GLU A 208 -23.01 4.48 -10.83
CA GLU A 208 -24.23 5.05 -10.22
C GLU A 208 -23.94 5.78 -8.91
N GLU A 209 -23.03 5.25 -8.07
CA GLU A 209 -22.76 5.77 -6.73
C GLU A 209 -21.63 6.81 -6.70
N PHE A 210 -20.60 6.64 -7.54
CA PHE A 210 -19.39 7.47 -7.49
C PHE A 210 -19.13 8.24 -8.79
N GLY A 211 -19.83 7.93 -9.88
CA GLY A 211 -19.58 8.52 -11.19
C GLY A 211 -18.30 8.02 -11.85
N VAL A 212 -17.79 6.86 -11.42
CA VAL A 212 -16.53 6.28 -11.89
C VAL A 212 -16.80 5.16 -12.88
N ASP A 213 -16.19 5.24 -14.07
CA ASP A 213 -16.08 4.11 -14.99
C ASP A 213 -14.73 3.42 -14.75
N SER A 214 -14.77 2.25 -14.10
CA SER A 214 -13.56 1.50 -13.73
C SER A 214 -12.92 0.83 -14.94
N HIS A 215 -11.59 0.97 -15.07
CA HIS A 215 -10.80 0.41 -16.14
C HIS A 215 -9.79 -0.65 -15.71
N ILE A 216 -9.60 -0.81 -14.40
CA ILE A 216 -8.63 -1.75 -13.83
C ILE A 216 -9.38 -2.91 -13.18
N LEU A 217 -9.10 -4.16 -13.60
CA LEU A 217 -9.45 -5.31 -12.78
C LEU A 217 -8.39 -5.48 -11.69
N TRP A 218 -8.81 -5.36 -10.44
CA TRP A 218 -7.93 -5.42 -9.27
C TRP A 218 -8.21 -6.66 -8.43
N LEU A 219 -7.35 -7.68 -8.55
CA LEU A 219 -7.49 -8.97 -7.87
C LEU A 219 -6.17 -9.37 -7.19
N PRO A 220 -5.78 -8.72 -6.09
CA PRO A 220 -4.48 -8.96 -5.47
C PRO A 220 -4.33 -10.35 -4.87
N ASP A 221 -5.42 -10.96 -4.39
CA ASP A 221 -5.43 -12.22 -3.63
C ASP A 221 -6.17 -13.37 -4.33
N VAL A 222 -6.30 -13.37 -5.66
CA VAL A 222 -6.94 -14.46 -6.41
C VAL A 222 -5.89 -15.39 -7.01
N PHE A 223 -6.11 -16.70 -6.87
CA PHE A 223 -5.09 -17.76 -7.01
C PHE A 223 -4.95 -18.34 -8.43
N GLY A 224 -5.43 -17.65 -9.43
CA GLY A 224 -5.32 -18.02 -10.83
C GLY A 224 -6.44 -17.45 -11.68
N TYR A 225 -6.26 -17.45 -12.99
CA TYR A 225 -7.13 -16.73 -13.92
C TYR A 225 -7.34 -17.54 -15.19
N SER A 226 -8.60 -17.55 -15.65
CA SER A 226 -8.97 -18.18 -16.92
C SER A 226 -8.34 -17.42 -18.11
N ALA A 227 -7.84 -18.16 -19.09
CA ALA A 227 -7.34 -17.58 -20.33
C ALA A 227 -8.43 -16.87 -21.17
N ALA A 228 -9.71 -17.02 -20.82
CA ALA A 228 -10.82 -16.27 -21.41
C ALA A 228 -11.04 -14.89 -20.73
N LEU A 229 -10.36 -14.60 -19.62
CA LEU A 229 -10.58 -13.37 -18.87
C LEU A 229 -10.24 -12.11 -19.68
N PRO A 230 -9.15 -12.03 -20.47
CA PRO A 230 -8.87 -10.86 -21.32
C PRO A 230 -10.02 -10.50 -22.26
N GLN A 231 -10.69 -11.49 -22.88
CA GLN A 231 -11.85 -11.27 -23.71
C GLN A 231 -13.01 -10.63 -22.93
N ILE A 232 -13.30 -11.15 -21.74
CA ILE A 232 -14.38 -10.65 -20.87
C ILE A 232 -14.07 -9.20 -20.47
N LEU A 233 -12.83 -8.91 -20.07
CA LEU A 233 -12.38 -7.59 -19.68
C LEU A 233 -12.53 -6.58 -20.83
N ARG A 234 -11.95 -6.88 -21.99
CA ARG A 234 -12.00 -5.97 -23.15
C ARG A 234 -13.42 -5.67 -23.59
N LYS A 235 -14.29 -6.70 -23.63
CA LYS A 235 -15.73 -6.53 -23.99
C LYS A 235 -16.52 -5.76 -22.92
N SER A 236 -16.01 -5.67 -21.71
CA SER A 236 -16.61 -4.93 -20.60
C SER A 236 -16.01 -3.53 -20.41
N GLY A 237 -15.09 -3.10 -21.30
CA GLY A 237 -14.42 -1.80 -21.20
C GLY A 237 -13.40 -1.74 -20.04
N VAL A 238 -12.77 -2.87 -19.72
CA VAL A 238 -11.66 -3.00 -18.78
C VAL A 238 -10.43 -3.39 -19.58
N ASP A 239 -9.37 -2.61 -19.50
CA ASP A 239 -8.17 -2.75 -20.34
C ASP A 239 -6.89 -2.98 -19.52
N GLN A 240 -6.98 -2.89 -18.20
CA GLN A 240 -5.86 -3.10 -17.28
C GLN A 240 -6.19 -4.16 -16.22
N PHE A 241 -5.15 -4.91 -15.81
CA PHE A 241 -5.28 -5.98 -14.83
C PHE A 241 -4.12 -5.95 -13.83
N PHE A 242 -4.43 -6.06 -12.54
CA PHE A 242 -3.44 -6.11 -11.46
C PHE A 242 -3.66 -7.33 -10.55
N THR A 243 -2.56 -8.00 -10.19
CA THR A 243 -2.54 -9.08 -9.19
C THR A 243 -1.17 -9.23 -8.52
N THR A 244 -1.11 -10.01 -7.43
CA THR A 244 0.15 -10.41 -6.76
C THR A 244 0.28 -11.93 -6.63
N LYS A 245 -0.82 -12.65 -6.58
CA LYS A 245 -0.88 -14.06 -6.14
C LYS A 245 -0.20 -15.07 -7.09
N ILE A 246 0.05 -14.70 -8.33
CA ILE A 246 0.79 -15.55 -9.28
C ILE A 246 2.24 -15.80 -8.83
N SER A 247 2.79 -14.94 -7.97
CA SER A 247 4.11 -15.15 -7.37
C SER A 247 4.14 -16.27 -6.31
N TRP A 248 2.98 -16.72 -5.82
CA TRP A 248 2.87 -17.73 -4.77
C TRP A 248 2.91 -19.15 -5.35
N ASN A 249 4.05 -19.51 -5.89
CA ASN A 249 4.37 -20.86 -6.36
C ASN A 249 5.72 -21.29 -5.81
N GLU A 250 6.02 -22.61 -5.85
CA GLU A 250 7.21 -23.18 -5.22
C GLU A 250 8.41 -23.31 -6.17
N TYR A 251 8.18 -23.22 -7.48
CA TYR A 251 9.17 -23.71 -8.44
C TYR A 251 9.80 -22.63 -9.30
N ASN A 252 9.02 -21.64 -9.73
CA ASN A 252 9.51 -20.67 -10.69
C ASN A 252 8.91 -19.28 -10.50
N LYS A 253 9.53 -18.32 -11.13
CA LYS A 253 9.12 -16.94 -11.21
C LYS A 253 8.79 -16.64 -12.66
N LEU A 254 7.63 -16.04 -12.92
CA LEU A 254 7.34 -15.52 -14.25
C LEU A 254 8.42 -14.50 -14.64
N PRO A 255 8.86 -14.49 -15.91
CA PRO A 255 9.95 -13.62 -16.36
C PRO A 255 9.54 -12.14 -16.48
N TYR A 256 8.25 -11.85 -16.41
CA TYR A 256 7.70 -10.51 -16.59
C TYR A 256 6.81 -10.15 -15.39
N ASP A 257 6.90 -8.91 -14.92
CA ASP A 257 6.01 -8.31 -13.93
C ASP A 257 5.03 -7.31 -14.57
N ALA A 258 5.36 -6.81 -15.77
CA ALA A 258 4.50 -5.97 -16.58
C ALA A 258 4.52 -6.44 -18.05
N PHE A 259 3.35 -6.65 -18.65
CA PHE A 259 3.22 -7.21 -20.00
C PHE A 259 1.80 -7.08 -20.56
N LEU A 260 1.66 -7.31 -21.87
CA LEU A 260 0.35 -7.50 -22.51
C LEU A 260 -0.06 -8.99 -22.38
N TRP A 261 -1.14 -9.24 -21.63
CA TRP A 261 -1.71 -10.58 -21.52
C TRP A 261 -2.73 -10.83 -22.63
N GLN A 262 -2.40 -11.75 -23.55
CA GLN A 262 -3.28 -12.15 -24.62
C GLN A 262 -4.16 -13.34 -24.20
N GLY A 263 -5.45 -13.19 -24.37
CA GLY A 263 -6.46 -14.25 -24.13
C GLY A 263 -6.57 -15.21 -25.31
N ILE A 264 -7.41 -16.27 -25.13
CA ILE A 264 -7.62 -17.32 -26.12
C ILE A 264 -8.24 -16.83 -27.44
N ASP A 265 -8.91 -15.70 -27.43
CA ASP A 265 -9.52 -15.08 -28.61
C ASP A 265 -8.65 -13.99 -29.27
N GLY A 266 -7.44 -13.76 -28.74
CA GLY A 266 -6.53 -12.72 -29.19
C GLY A 266 -6.75 -11.36 -28.57
N SER A 267 -7.73 -11.19 -27.67
CA SER A 267 -7.89 -9.94 -26.89
C SER A 267 -6.71 -9.74 -25.95
N GLU A 268 -6.23 -8.50 -25.84
CA GLU A 268 -5.08 -8.14 -25.02
C GLU A 268 -5.48 -7.14 -23.93
N VAL A 269 -4.94 -7.33 -22.71
CA VAL A 269 -5.04 -6.41 -21.59
C VAL A 269 -3.67 -6.13 -21.01
N PHE A 270 -3.40 -4.87 -20.66
CA PHE A 270 -2.19 -4.54 -19.93
C PHE A 270 -2.24 -5.17 -18.53
N THR A 271 -1.20 -5.88 -18.16
CA THR A 271 -1.11 -6.62 -16.91
C THR A 271 0.11 -6.19 -16.11
N SER A 272 -0.11 -5.87 -14.85
CA SER A 272 0.96 -5.57 -13.89
C SER A 272 0.86 -6.48 -12.67
N PHE A 273 1.97 -7.12 -12.32
CA PHE A 273 2.10 -7.89 -11.11
C PHE A 273 2.72 -7.06 -10.00
N GLY A 274 2.11 -7.07 -8.82
CA GLY A 274 2.67 -6.44 -7.64
C GLY A 274 4.00 -7.09 -7.24
N THR A 275 5.04 -6.27 -7.05
CA THR A 275 6.38 -6.72 -6.71
C THR A 275 6.76 -6.46 -5.24
N ALA A 276 5.78 -6.00 -4.43
CA ALA A 276 6.00 -5.64 -3.04
C ALA A 276 6.50 -6.83 -2.20
N ARG A 277 7.66 -6.67 -1.60
CA ARG A 277 8.29 -7.62 -0.67
C ARG A 277 9.45 -6.96 0.05
N ASP A 278 9.81 -7.50 1.21
CA ASP A 278 11.06 -7.12 1.86
C ASP A 278 12.29 -7.59 1.09
N LEU A 279 13.41 -6.94 1.32
CA LEU A 279 14.71 -7.47 0.86
C LEU A 279 14.89 -8.88 1.39
N PRO A 280 15.19 -9.86 0.53
CA PRO A 280 15.38 -11.24 0.96
C PRO A 280 16.60 -11.36 1.87
N LYS A 281 16.48 -12.15 2.92
CA LYS A 281 17.66 -12.56 3.70
C LYS A 281 18.48 -13.59 2.93
N PRO A 282 19.77 -13.71 3.22
CA PRO A 282 20.61 -14.71 2.58
C PRO A 282 20.00 -16.11 2.65
N GLY A 283 19.79 -16.75 1.49
CA GLY A 283 19.18 -18.07 1.38
C GLY A 283 17.66 -18.12 1.30
N GLU A 284 16.96 -16.99 1.41
CA GLU A 284 15.52 -16.92 1.19
C GLU A 284 15.20 -16.85 -0.32
N PRO A 285 14.18 -17.60 -0.81
CA PRO A 285 13.78 -17.53 -2.21
C PRO A 285 13.19 -16.15 -2.55
N ASP A 286 13.54 -15.63 -3.74
CA ASP A 286 13.05 -14.36 -4.27
C ASP A 286 11.81 -14.56 -5.14
N ILE A 287 10.77 -15.18 -4.60
CA ILE A 287 9.57 -15.52 -5.38
C ILE A 287 8.35 -14.74 -4.90
N HIS A 288 7.98 -14.91 -3.65
CA HIS A 288 6.72 -14.41 -3.11
C HIS A 288 6.68 -12.88 -2.98
N THR A 289 5.56 -12.29 -3.39
CA THR A 289 5.22 -10.88 -3.21
C THR A 289 3.94 -10.74 -2.39
N THR A 290 3.65 -9.54 -1.90
CA THR A 290 2.49 -9.28 -1.06
C THR A 290 1.67 -8.10 -1.57
N TYR A 291 0.39 -8.08 -1.21
CA TYR A 291 -0.54 -6.95 -1.36
C TYR A 291 -0.83 -6.26 -0.02
N THR A 292 -0.27 -6.77 1.08
CA THR A 292 -0.33 -6.18 2.42
C THR A 292 1.03 -5.59 2.79
N GLY A 293 1.54 -4.73 1.92
CA GLY A 293 2.85 -4.13 2.07
C GLY A 293 2.93 -3.08 3.18
N THR A 294 4.15 -2.65 3.42
CA THR A 294 4.49 -1.51 4.29
C THR A 294 5.34 -0.51 3.52
N ASN A 295 5.52 0.69 4.08
CA ASN A 295 6.43 1.68 3.48
C ASN A 295 7.84 1.64 4.10
N GLU A 296 8.18 0.54 4.79
CA GLU A 296 9.50 0.35 5.39
C GLU A 296 10.61 0.32 4.33
N PRO A 297 11.80 0.85 4.63
CA PRO A 297 12.92 0.87 3.68
C PRO A 297 13.27 -0.48 3.08
N SER A 298 13.15 -1.58 3.85
CA SER A 298 13.37 -2.94 3.36
C SER A 298 12.36 -3.32 2.27
N MET A 299 11.08 -2.98 2.46
CA MET A 299 10.02 -3.22 1.47
C MET A 299 10.22 -2.35 0.22
N VAL A 300 10.58 -1.08 0.38
CA VAL A 300 10.86 -0.17 -0.75
C VAL A 300 12.01 -0.70 -1.60
N ALA A 301 13.12 -1.09 -0.95
CA ALA A 301 14.28 -1.65 -1.64
C ALA A 301 13.97 -3.03 -2.26
N GLY A 302 13.27 -3.89 -1.54
CA GLY A 302 12.90 -5.24 -1.98
C GLY A 302 11.94 -5.23 -3.16
N THR A 303 10.97 -4.32 -3.16
CA THR A 303 10.02 -4.12 -4.27
C THR A 303 10.74 -3.80 -5.57
N TRP A 304 11.67 -2.87 -5.53
CA TRP A 304 12.49 -2.54 -6.70
C TRP A 304 13.45 -3.65 -7.09
N ALA A 305 14.09 -4.28 -6.11
CA ALA A 305 14.99 -5.41 -6.38
C ALA A 305 14.26 -6.54 -7.14
N ARG A 306 13.00 -6.82 -6.74
CA ARG A 306 12.15 -7.87 -7.32
C ARG A 306 11.65 -7.54 -8.73
N PHE A 307 11.43 -6.27 -9.06
CA PHE A 307 10.91 -5.85 -10.37
C PHE A 307 11.87 -6.23 -11.50
N GLN A 308 11.34 -6.81 -12.59
CA GLN A 308 12.15 -7.43 -13.64
C GLN A 308 12.35 -6.55 -14.87
N GLN A 309 11.37 -5.70 -15.24
CA GLN A 309 11.41 -4.88 -16.45
C GLN A 309 12.12 -3.52 -16.26
N LYS A 310 13.27 -3.51 -15.57
CA LYS A 310 14.05 -2.29 -15.30
C LYS A 310 14.61 -1.59 -16.55
N GLU A 311 14.64 -2.31 -17.66
CA GLU A 311 15.07 -1.76 -18.96
C GLU A 311 14.00 -0.90 -19.64
N TYR A 312 12.73 -1.09 -19.26
CA TYR A 312 11.59 -0.37 -19.84
C TYR A 312 10.98 0.65 -18.89
N SER A 313 10.96 0.36 -17.59
CA SER A 313 10.36 1.26 -16.61
C SER A 313 11.23 1.41 -15.37
N ASP A 314 11.31 2.62 -14.86
CA ASP A 314 11.93 2.97 -13.57
C ASP A 314 10.91 3.09 -12.43
N GLN A 315 9.70 2.53 -12.63
CA GLN A 315 8.57 2.66 -11.70
C GLN A 315 8.05 1.31 -11.25
N THR A 316 7.63 1.22 -9.98
CA THR A 316 6.96 0.05 -9.41
C THR A 316 5.99 0.46 -8.32
N LEU A 317 5.26 -0.51 -7.74
CA LEU A 317 4.15 -0.28 -6.82
C LEU A 317 4.32 -1.02 -5.50
N ILE A 318 3.98 -0.34 -4.41
CA ILE A 318 3.62 -0.95 -3.12
C ILE A 318 2.16 -0.64 -2.83
N THR A 319 1.35 -1.67 -2.66
CA THR A 319 0.07 -1.57 -1.97
C THR A 319 0.35 -1.71 -0.48
N PHE A 320 0.09 -0.67 0.32
CA PHE A 320 0.43 -0.69 1.73
C PHE A 320 -0.81 -0.61 2.63
N GLY A 321 -0.78 -1.40 3.68
CA GLY A 321 -1.84 -1.52 4.68
C GLY A 321 -2.18 -2.97 4.99
N TYR A 322 -2.64 -3.23 6.21
CA TYR A 322 -3.08 -4.56 6.63
C TYR A 322 -4.31 -4.99 5.85
N GLY A 323 -4.33 -6.26 5.45
CA GLY A 323 -5.37 -6.86 4.62
C GLY A 323 -5.99 -8.11 5.22
N ASP A 324 -6.63 -8.91 4.38
CA ASP A 324 -7.46 -10.07 4.63
C ASP A 324 -8.69 -9.75 5.50
N GLY A 325 -8.51 -9.40 6.74
CA GLY A 325 -9.57 -8.97 7.67
C GLY A 325 -9.74 -7.46 7.78
N GLY A 326 -9.19 -6.68 6.88
CA GLY A 326 -9.06 -5.23 7.02
C GLY A 326 -7.93 -4.86 7.98
N GLY A 327 -7.93 -3.64 8.47
CA GLY A 327 -6.85 -3.08 9.31
C GLY A 327 -6.26 -1.83 8.69
N CYS A 328 -6.21 -1.77 7.36
CA CYS A 328 -5.79 -0.63 6.53
C CYS A 328 -4.38 -0.12 6.82
N PRO A 329 -3.91 0.92 6.12
CA PRO A 329 -2.71 1.66 6.47
C PRO A 329 -2.75 2.20 7.90
N THR A 330 -1.60 2.27 8.51
CA THR A 330 -1.43 2.80 9.86
C THR A 330 -0.75 4.18 9.82
N ARG A 331 -0.78 4.88 10.95
CA ARG A 331 0.01 6.09 11.14
C ARG A 331 1.50 5.83 10.87
N HIS A 332 2.00 4.67 11.32
CA HIS A 332 3.39 4.28 11.12
C HIS A 332 3.76 4.19 9.62
N ASP A 333 2.91 3.60 8.79
CA ASP A 333 3.15 3.53 7.35
C ASP A 333 3.23 4.93 6.71
N LEU A 334 2.36 5.85 7.13
CA LEU A 334 2.32 7.22 6.59
C LEU A 334 3.53 8.05 7.04
N GLU A 335 3.92 7.96 8.31
CA GLU A 335 5.13 8.62 8.81
C GLU A 335 6.40 8.07 8.15
N THR A 336 6.47 6.77 7.94
CA THR A 336 7.58 6.12 7.23
C THR A 336 7.61 6.56 5.76
N GLN A 337 6.44 6.61 5.09
CA GLN A 337 6.35 7.05 3.70
C GLN A 337 6.81 8.51 3.52
N ARG A 338 6.47 9.39 4.43
CA ARG A 338 6.96 10.78 4.41
C ARG A 338 8.49 10.88 4.35
N ARG A 339 9.21 9.94 5.01
CA ARG A 339 10.68 9.92 5.05
C ARG A 339 11.29 9.19 3.88
N THR A 340 10.70 8.09 3.44
CA THR A 340 11.14 7.41 2.21
C THR A 340 10.90 8.28 0.96
N ALA A 341 9.92 9.18 1.00
CA ALA A 341 9.69 10.18 -0.05
C ALA A 341 10.83 11.21 -0.18
N TRP A 342 11.71 11.36 0.80
CA TRP A 342 12.89 12.22 0.68
C TRP A 342 13.84 11.74 -0.42
N GLY A 343 13.77 10.47 -0.85
CA GLY A 343 14.74 9.86 -1.76
C GLY A 343 16.05 9.60 -1.04
N LEU A 344 15.99 8.69 -0.06
CA LEU A 344 17.14 8.32 0.77
C LEU A 344 18.26 7.72 -0.07
N PRO A 345 19.53 8.04 0.21
CA PRO A 345 20.67 7.52 -0.56
C PRO A 345 20.65 6.00 -0.71
N GLY A 346 20.76 5.53 -1.97
CA GLY A 346 20.83 4.11 -2.31
C GLY A 346 19.49 3.36 -2.31
N LEU A 347 18.37 4.05 -2.03
CA LEU A 347 17.03 3.49 -2.11
C LEU A 347 16.18 4.18 -3.17
N PRO A 348 15.17 3.49 -3.74
CA PRO A 348 14.13 4.15 -4.53
C PRO A 348 13.44 5.25 -3.74
N ARG A 349 13.02 6.29 -4.45
CA ARG A 349 12.15 7.32 -3.89
C ARG A 349 10.70 6.83 -3.87
N THR A 350 9.93 7.18 -2.84
CA THR A 350 8.51 6.85 -2.77
C THR A 350 7.62 8.06 -3.04
N LYS A 351 6.38 7.79 -3.47
CA LYS A 351 5.34 8.79 -3.66
C LYS A 351 3.97 8.19 -3.34
N ILE A 352 3.15 8.89 -2.55
CA ILE A 352 1.72 8.55 -2.46
C ILE A 352 1.06 8.71 -3.83
N SER A 353 0.36 7.69 -4.28
CA SER A 353 -0.21 7.61 -5.62
C SER A 353 -1.59 6.95 -5.60
N THR A 354 -2.23 6.88 -6.76
CA THR A 354 -3.40 6.06 -7.04
C THR A 354 -3.00 4.84 -7.86
N ALA A 355 -3.83 3.80 -7.87
CA ALA A 355 -3.63 2.64 -8.73
C ALA A 355 -3.70 3.05 -10.20
N GLY A 356 -4.66 3.91 -10.57
CA GLY A 356 -4.81 4.43 -11.94
C GLY A 356 -3.59 5.20 -12.42
N ASP A 357 -3.02 6.10 -11.60
CA ASP A 357 -1.81 6.84 -11.96
C ASP A 357 -0.61 5.91 -12.21
N TYR A 358 -0.46 4.85 -11.40
CA TYR A 358 0.60 3.87 -11.57
C TYR A 358 0.41 3.04 -12.84
N MET A 359 -0.78 2.46 -13.03
CA MET A 359 -1.08 1.58 -14.17
C MET A 359 -0.92 2.31 -15.50
N ALA A 360 -1.45 3.53 -15.60
CA ALA A 360 -1.32 4.34 -16.83
C ALA A 360 0.14 4.69 -17.18
N ARG A 361 0.98 4.97 -16.17
CA ARG A 361 2.40 5.25 -16.39
C ARG A 361 3.16 4.02 -16.81
N GLN A 362 2.94 2.90 -16.14
CA GLN A 362 3.64 1.65 -16.45
C GLN A 362 3.24 1.11 -17.82
N GLU A 363 1.99 1.26 -18.24
CA GLU A 363 1.54 0.91 -19.59
C GLU A 363 2.19 1.80 -20.67
N ALA A 364 2.38 3.08 -20.35
CA ALA A 364 3.03 4.01 -21.29
C ALA A 364 4.55 3.79 -21.45
N ASP A 365 5.18 3.13 -20.49
CA ASP A 365 6.62 2.78 -20.53
C ASP A 365 6.88 1.51 -21.37
N LEU A 366 5.87 0.68 -21.65
CA LEU A 366 5.96 -0.54 -22.45
C LEU A 366 5.66 -0.31 -23.93
#